data_52113032778c2f65722df6f35def57c6
#
_entry.id   52113032778c2f65722df6f35def57c6
#
_cell.length_a   1.000
_cell.length_b   1.000
_cell.length_c   1.000
_cell.angle_alpha   90.00
_cell.angle_beta   90.00
_cell.angle_gamma   90.00
#
_symmetry.space_group_name_H-M   'P 1'
#
loop_
_entity.id
_entity.type
_entity.pdbx_description
1 polymer ?
#
loop_
_entity_poly.entity_id
_entity_poly.type
_entity_poly.pdbx_seq_one_letter_code
_entity_poly.pdbx_strand_id
1 'polypeptide(L)'
;MAKFKVIVRNVHVYSNLEVRLKSRTTKEEANKEVERMVEKKDLFKDYEWKIEGCEDGGINNFDNNLTEKIVERIDQEETDENIFWDGFTAHYDLNVSHILVNTNLETSLKSTSREEAITEIKTLCENPFDGYDWKIENCDENSINEFNEALKSEIQQVISKDIEACIEEIK
;
A
#
# COMPACT_ATOMS: atom_id res chain seq x y z
N MET A 1 16.37 -15.23 21.85
CA MET A 1 15.52 -16.08 21.01
C MET A 1 15.31 -15.45 19.63
N ALA A 2 15.34 -16.26 18.61
CA ALA A 2 15.08 -15.80 17.27
C ALA A 2 13.62 -15.41 17.09
N LYS A 3 13.39 -14.37 16.30
CA LYS A 3 12.05 -13.94 15.92
C LYS A 3 11.95 -13.99 14.40
N PHE A 4 10.80 -14.38 13.92
CA PHE A 4 10.59 -14.54 12.48
C PHE A 4 9.36 -13.76 12.03
N LYS A 5 9.38 -13.39 10.75
CA LYS A 5 8.22 -12.81 10.10
C LYS A 5 8.03 -13.48 8.75
N VAL A 6 6.82 -13.42 8.24
CA VAL A 6 6.53 -13.85 6.89
C VAL A 6 6.32 -12.61 6.02
N ILE A 7 6.93 -12.64 4.83
CA ILE A 7 6.77 -11.57 3.84
C ILE A 7 6.12 -12.18 2.62
N VAL A 8 5.01 -11.60 2.20
CA VAL A 8 4.27 -12.02 1.01
C VAL A 8 4.41 -10.92 -0.01
N ARG A 9 5.06 -11.22 -1.13
CA ARG A 9 5.39 -10.22 -2.15
C ARG A 9 4.40 -10.21 -3.30
N ASN A 10 4.24 -9.02 -3.88
CA ASN A 10 3.44 -8.81 -5.09
C ASN A 10 1.98 -9.19 -4.94
N VAL A 11 1.38 -8.74 -3.85
CA VAL A 11 -0.06 -8.90 -3.64
C VAL A 11 -0.78 -7.57 -3.86
N HIS A 12 -2.05 -7.65 -4.23
CA HIS A 12 -2.86 -6.47 -4.52
C HIS A 12 -3.72 -6.13 -3.31
N VAL A 13 -3.53 -4.92 -2.79
CA VAL A 13 -4.22 -4.46 -1.59
C VAL A 13 -4.86 -3.10 -1.87
N TYR A 14 -6.06 -2.89 -1.36
CA TYR A 14 -6.67 -1.57 -1.40
C TYR A 14 -5.96 -0.66 -0.41
N SER A 15 -5.49 0.47 -0.92
CA SER A 15 -4.75 1.43 -0.13
C SER A 15 -5.20 2.84 -0.48
N ASN A 16 -4.93 3.77 0.43
CA ASN A 16 -5.11 5.18 0.15
C ASN A 16 -3.77 5.74 -0.29
N LEU A 17 -3.76 6.47 -1.38
CA LEU A 17 -2.55 7.06 -1.92
C LEU A 17 -2.53 8.55 -1.66
N GLU A 18 -1.33 9.07 -1.48
CA GLU A 18 -1.14 10.51 -1.36
C GLU A 18 -0.01 10.97 -2.27
N VAL A 19 -0.12 12.21 -2.72
CA VAL A 19 0.90 12.82 -3.56
C VAL A 19 1.01 14.30 -3.20
N ARG A 20 2.26 14.78 -3.13
CA ARG A 20 2.53 16.19 -2.89
C ARG A 20 2.33 16.96 -4.19
N LEU A 21 1.46 17.96 -4.15
CA LEU A 21 1.23 18.84 -5.29
C LEU A 21 2.28 19.95 -5.32
N LYS A 22 2.42 20.58 -6.46
CA LYS A 22 3.37 21.68 -6.65
C LYS A 22 2.81 23.03 -6.23
N SER A 23 1.48 23.14 -6.15
CA SER A 23 0.80 24.36 -5.75
C SER A 23 1.02 24.66 -4.28
N ARG A 24 1.30 25.92 -3.97
CA ARG A 24 1.62 26.35 -2.60
C ARG A 24 0.81 27.55 -2.11
N THR A 25 -0.02 28.13 -2.94
CA THR A 25 -0.67 29.38 -2.59
C THR A 25 -2.17 29.24 -2.32
N THR A 26 -2.93 28.60 -3.20
CA THR A 26 -4.36 28.47 -3.04
C THR A 26 -4.85 27.08 -3.39
N LYS A 27 -5.98 26.72 -2.79
CA LYS A 27 -6.64 25.46 -3.09
C LYS A 27 -7.16 25.44 -4.54
N GLU A 28 -7.52 26.60 -5.08
CA GLU A 28 -7.91 26.72 -6.48
C GLU A 28 -6.81 26.29 -7.43
N GLU A 29 -5.59 26.73 -7.17
CA GLU A 29 -4.43 26.31 -7.98
C GLU A 29 -4.17 24.83 -7.85
N ALA A 30 -4.34 24.28 -6.65
CA ALA A 30 -4.19 22.86 -6.43
C ALA A 30 -5.23 22.07 -7.23
N ASN A 31 -6.49 22.54 -7.25
CA ASN A 31 -7.52 21.91 -8.06
C ASN A 31 -7.20 21.91 -9.54
N LYS A 32 -6.69 23.04 -10.04
CA LYS A 32 -6.28 23.14 -11.44
C LYS A 32 -5.11 22.22 -11.76
N GLU A 33 -4.20 22.06 -10.81
CA GLU A 33 -3.08 21.14 -10.98
C GLU A 33 -3.58 19.70 -11.10
N VAL A 34 -4.52 19.28 -10.26
CA VAL A 34 -5.11 17.95 -10.33
C VAL A 34 -5.84 17.74 -11.65
N GLU A 35 -6.60 18.73 -12.12
CA GLU A 35 -7.27 18.66 -13.41
C GLU A 35 -6.28 18.42 -14.55
N ARG A 36 -5.13 19.11 -14.54
CA ARG A 36 -4.10 18.91 -15.54
C ARG A 36 -3.49 17.51 -15.45
N MET A 37 -3.31 16.99 -14.24
CA MET A 37 -2.80 15.62 -14.07
C MET A 37 -3.75 14.60 -14.69
N VAL A 38 -5.05 14.80 -14.51
CA VAL A 38 -6.06 13.90 -15.07
C VAL A 38 -6.10 13.98 -16.59
N GLU A 39 -5.99 15.19 -17.16
CA GLU A 39 -5.98 15.37 -18.60
C GLU A 39 -4.73 14.81 -19.26
N LYS A 40 -3.58 15.03 -18.62
CA LYS A 40 -2.27 14.60 -19.16
C LYS A 40 -1.72 13.51 -18.24
N LYS A 41 -2.13 12.29 -18.49
CA LYS A 41 -1.76 11.14 -17.66
C LYS A 41 -0.26 10.94 -17.50
N ASP A 42 0.53 11.41 -18.47
CA ASP A 42 2.00 11.33 -18.38
C ASP A 42 2.56 12.15 -17.20
N LEU A 43 1.83 13.17 -16.76
CA LEU A 43 2.27 14.00 -15.64
C LEU A 43 2.32 13.23 -14.32
N PHE A 44 1.60 12.12 -14.21
CA PHE A 44 1.63 11.31 -12.99
C PHE A 44 3.04 10.85 -12.65
N LYS A 45 3.87 10.67 -13.65
CA LYS A 45 5.26 10.24 -13.46
C LYS A 45 6.15 11.31 -12.83
N ASP A 46 5.72 12.56 -12.89
CA ASP A 46 6.46 13.69 -12.30
C ASP A 46 6.20 13.86 -10.81
N TYR A 47 5.37 13.01 -10.23
CA TYR A 47 4.97 13.06 -8.82
C TYR A 47 5.36 11.78 -8.11
N GLU A 48 5.70 11.91 -6.84
CA GLU A 48 5.98 10.75 -5.99
C GLU A 48 4.70 10.33 -5.29
N TRP A 49 4.19 9.17 -5.67
CA TRP A 49 2.99 8.60 -5.07
C TRP A 49 3.39 7.71 -3.91
N LYS A 50 2.73 7.90 -2.79
CA LYS A 50 2.99 7.15 -1.57
C LYS A 50 1.71 6.58 -1.01
N ILE A 51 1.86 5.51 -0.24
CA ILE A 51 0.75 4.96 0.52
C ILE A 51 0.58 5.83 1.75
N GLU A 52 -0.65 6.28 1.99
CA GLU A 52 -0.97 7.16 3.11
C GLU A 52 -0.54 6.55 4.44
N GLY A 53 0.12 7.35 5.27
CA GLY A 53 0.61 6.90 6.56
C GLY A 53 1.96 6.18 6.53
N CYS A 54 2.57 6.02 5.35
CA CYS A 54 3.86 5.36 5.20
C CYS A 54 4.88 6.33 4.65
N GLU A 55 5.82 6.77 5.48
CA GLU A 55 6.87 7.67 5.00
C GLU A 55 7.74 7.05 3.93
N ASP A 56 8.05 5.76 4.10
CA ASP A 56 8.92 5.03 3.17
C ASP A 56 8.14 4.14 2.20
N GLY A 57 6.82 4.19 2.27
CA GLY A 57 5.96 3.32 1.47
C GLY A 57 5.67 3.86 0.10
N GLY A 58 6.65 3.82 -0.79
CA GLY A 58 6.44 4.21 -2.18
C GLY A 58 5.66 3.17 -2.96
N ILE A 59 5.16 3.58 -4.10
CA ILE A 59 4.48 2.67 -5.01
C ILE A 59 5.53 1.87 -5.76
N ASN A 60 5.50 0.56 -5.61
CA ASN A 60 6.50 -0.33 -6.19
C ASN A 60 6.29 -0.58 -7.67
N ASN A 61 5.06 -0.50 -8.14
CA ASN A 61 4.74 -0.81 -9.51
C ASN A 61 3.70 0.18 -10.04
N PHE A 62 4.18 1.27 -10.62
CA PHE A 62 3.32 2.31 -11.17
C PHE A 62 3.19 2.09 -12.68
N ASP A 63 2.09 1.50 -13.09
CA ASP A 63 1.81 1.20 -14.50
C ASP A 63 0.57 1.94 -14.99
N ASN A 64 0.21 1.70 -16.24
CA ASN A 64 -0.95 2.34 -16.85
C ASN A 64 -2.27 1.97 -16.16
N ASN A 65 -2.38 0.74 -15.63
CA ASN A 65 -3.57 0.33 -14.91
C ASN A 65 -3.76 1.15 -13.64
N LEU A 66 -2.68 1.36 -12.89
CA LEU A 66 -2.74 2.19 -11.68
C LEU A 66 -3.10 3.62 -12.03
N THR A 67 -2.50 4.18 -13.08
CA THR A 67 -2.82 5.52 -13.54
C THR A 67 -4.31 5.66 -13.86
N GLU A 68 -4.88 4.70 -14.57
CA GLU A 68 -6.30 4.74 -14.92
C GLU A 68 -7.20 4.64 -13.71
N LYS A 69 -6.85 3.82 -12.74
CA LYS A 69 -7.61 3.69 -11.50
C LYS A 69 -7.61 4.98 -10.70
N ILE A 70 -6.46 5.65 -10.63
CA ILE A 70 -6.35 6.95 -9.96
C ILE A 70 -7.25 7.97 -10.64
N VAL A 71 -7.21 8.05 -11.97
CA VAL A 71 -8.05 8.97 -12.73
C VAL A 71 -9.53 8.70 -12.48
N GLU A 72 -9.94 7.44 -12.51
CA GLU A 72 -11.33 7.07 -12.25
C GLU A 72 -11.79 7.50 -10.86
N ARG A 73 -10.94 7.29 -9.86
CA ARG A 73 -11.30 7.68 -8.49
C ARG A 73 -11.40 9.19 -8.34
N ILE A 74 -10.50 9.94 -8.96
CA ILE A 74 -10.56 11.40 -8.92
C ILE A 74 -11.83 11.91 -9.58
N ASP A 75 -12.23 11.31 -10.70
CA ASP A 75 -13.46 11.71 -11.41
C ASP A 75 -14.72 11.38 -10.64
N GLN A 76 -14.71 10.31 -9.84
CA GLN A 76 -15.89 9.87 -9.07
C GLN A 76 -16.10 10.67 -7.80
N GLU A 77 -15.04 11.22 -7.22
CA GLU A 77 -15.10 11.95 -5.96
C GLU A 77 -14.91 13.44 -6.18
N GLU A 78 -15.42 14.24 -5.23
CA GLU A 78 -15.17 15.68 -5.28
C GLU A 78 -13.70 15.96 -4.97
N THR A 79 -12.99 16.51 -5.94
CA THR A 79 -11.56 16.78 -5.82
C THR A 79 -11.25 17.69 -4.63
N ASP A 80 -12.09 18.67 -4.37
CA ASP A 80 -11.90 19.60 -3.24
C ASP A 80 -11.76 18.90 -1.89
N GLU A 81 -12.52 17.83 -1.67
CA GLU A 81 -12.50 17.12 -0.41
C GLU A 81 -11.24 16.29 -0.24
N ASN A 82 -10.56 15.99 -1.33
CA ASN A 82 -9.38 15.13 -1.34
C ASN A 82 -8.06 15.90 -1.38
N ILE A 83 -8.13 17.24 -1.41
CA ILE A 83 -6.95 18.12 -1.37
C ILE A 83 -6.81 18.70 0.02
N PHE A 84 -5.65 18.50 0.62
CA PHE A 84 -5.37 18.93 1.99
C PHE A 84 -4.15 19.83 2.06
N TRP A 85 -4.24 20.87 2.88
CA TRP A 85 -3.10 21.75 3.12
C TRP A 85 -2.21 21.16 4.21
N ASP A 86 -0.92 21.01 3.87
CA ASP A 86 0.10 20.61 4.85
C ASP A 86 0.85 21.86 5.28
N GLY A 87 0.51 22.37 6.46
CA GLY A 87 1.13 23.59 7.01
C GLY A 87 2.56 23.41 7.42
N PHE A 88 3.00 22.18 7.61
CA PHE A 88 4.37 21.88 8.03
C PHE A 88 5.37 22.15 6.91
N THR A 89 5.02 21.73 5.70
CA THR A 89 5.86 21.87 4.51
C THR A 89 5.35 22.91 3.53
N ALA A 90 4.24 23.57 3.85
CA ALA A 90 3.60 24.62 3.05
C ALA A 90 3.32 24.19 1.62
N HIS A 91 2.57 23.11 1.48
CA HIS A 91 2.11 22.62 0.16
C HIS A 91 0.76 21.93 0.33
N TYR A 92 0.16 21.57 -0.80
CA TYR A 92 -1.07 20.79 -0.81
C TYR A 92 -0.79 19.34 -1.13
N ASP A 93 -1.53 18.45 -0.51
CA ASP A 93 -1.50 17.02 -0.80
C ASP A 93 -2.82 16.59 -1.39
N LEU A 94 -2.75 15.69 -2.36
CA LEU A 94 -3.93 15.03 -2.90
C LEU A 94 -3.99 13.62 -2.34
N ASN A 95 -5.14 13.25 -1.77
CA ASN A 95 -5.38 11.89 -1.30
C ASN A 95 -6.38 11.21 -2.23
N VAL A 96 -6.05 10.00 -2.64
CA VAL A 96 -6.91 9.16 -3.47
C VAL A 96 -7.16 7.87 -2.73
N SER A 97 -8.42 7.61 -2.38
CA SER A 97 -8.81 6.48 -1.53
C SER A 97 -9.17 5.24 -2.34
N HIS A 98 -9.01 4.07 -1.71
CA HIS A 98 -9.46 2.78 -2.25
C HIS A 98 -8.87 2.43 -3.61
N ILE A 99 -7.57 2.61 -3.74
CA ILE A 99 -6.85 2.21 -4.95
C ILE A 99 -6.21 0.84 -4.72
N LEU A 100 -6.37 -0.05 -5.68
CA LEU A 100 -5.76 -1.38 -5.64
C LEU A 100 -4.31 -1.26 -6.11
N VAL A 101 -3.38 -1.45 -5.17
CA VAL A 101 -1.95 -1.35 -5.48
C VAL A 101 -1.25 -2.67 -5.23
N ASN A 102 -0.15 -2.87 -5.97
CA ASN A 102 0.69 -4.04 -5.81
C ASN A 102 1.75 -3.73 -4.75
N THR A 103 1.70 -4.46 -3.63
CA THR A 103 2.59 -4.21 -2.50
C THR A 103 3.10 -5.52 -1.91
N ASN A 104 4.01 -5.38 -0.95
CA ASN A 104 4.49 -6.51 -0.16
C ASN A 104 3.87 -6.41 1.23
N LEU A 105 3.40 -7.54 1.75
CA LEU A 105 2.82 -7.60 3.09
C LEU A 105 3.72 -8.38 4.02
N GLU A 106 3.69 -8.04 5.29
CA GLU A 106 4.42 -8.78 6.30
C GLU A 106 3.60 -8.94 7.58
N THR A 107 3.83 -10.01 8.29
CA THR A 107 3.28 -10.21 9.63
C THR A 107 4.30 -10.95 10.48
N SER A 108 4.32 -10.65 11.78
CA SER A 108 5.21 -11.32 12.73
C SER A 108 4.68 -12.69 13.08
N LEU A 109 5.57 -13.65 13.14
CA LEU A 109 5.25 -15.01 13.55
C LEU A 109 5.48 -15.17 15.06
N LYS A 110 4.87 -16.21 15.63
CA LYS A 110 5.00 -16.53 17.05
C LYS A 110 6.16 -17.48 17.32
N SER A 111 6.65 -18.14 16.28
CA SER A 111 7.71 -19.16 16.38
C SER A 111 9.06 -18.56 16.69
N THR A 112 9.90 -19.36 17.36
CA THR A 112 11.26 -18.97 17.75
C THR A 112 12.33 -19.76 17.04
N SER A 113 11.97 -20.73 16.20
CA SER A 113 12.89 -21.46 15.35
C SER A 113 12.35 -21.50 13.92
N ARG A 114 13.26 -21.71 12.96
CA ARG A 114 12.86 -21.76 11.56
C ARG A 114 11.91 -22.92 11.26
N GLU A 115 12.16 -24.07 11.89
CA GLU A 115 11.29 -25.24 11.69
C GLU A 115 9.89 -24.99 12.19
N GLU A 116 9.77 -24.37 13.38
CA GLU A 116 8.46 -23.99 13.93
C GLU A 116 7.79 -22.95 13.05
N ALA A 117 8.56 -22.00 12.51
CA ALA A 117 8.03 -20.97 11.63
C ALA A 117 7.41 -21.59 10.37
N ILE A 118 8.07 -22.58 9.77
CA ILE A 118 7.52 -23.28 8.60
C ILE A 118 6.18 -23.94 8.93
N THR A 119 6.11 -24.60 10.07
CA THR A 119 4.88 -25.25 10.51
C THR A 119 3.78 -24.21 10.79
N GLU A 120 4.15 -23.11 11.42
CA GLU A 120 3.22 -22.02 11.69
C GLU A 120 2.64 -21.43 10.43
N ILE A 121 3.47 -21.25 9.40
CA ILE A 121 3.01 -20.69 8.12
C ILE A 121 2.04 -21.64 7.44
N LYS A 122 2.26 -22.93 7.49
CA LYS A 122 1.33 -23.90 6.91
C LYS A 122 -0.07 -23.78 7.55
N THR A 123 -0.11 -23.57 8.87
CA THR A 123 -1.36 -23.36 9.58
C THR A 123 -1.96 -22.00 9.23
N LEU A 124 -1.13 -20.97 9.14
CA LEU A 124 -1.54 -19.63 8.80
C LEU A 124 -2.16 -19.55 7.40
N CYS A 125 -1.66 -20.35 6.46
CA CYS A 125 -2.21 -20.38 5.09
C CYS A 125 -3.69 -20.78 5.05
N GLU A 126 -4.13 -21.57 6.01
CA GLU A 126 -5.54 -21.98 6.07
C GLU A 126 -6.43 -20.80 6.48
N ASN A 127 -5.90 -19.93 7.33
CA ASN A 127 -6.65 -18.75 7.80
C ASN A 127 -5.68 -17.60 8.09
N PRO A 128 -5.22 -16.90 7.03
CA PRO A 128 -4.13 -15.92 7.16
C PRO A 128 -4.42 -14.74 8.09
N PHE A 129 -5.68 -14.44 8.33
CA PHE A 129 -6.04 -13.24 9.07
C PHE A 129 -6.36 -13.49 10.53
N ASP A 130 -6.46 -14.73 10.93
CA ASP A 130 -6.85 -15.08 12.29
C ASP A 130 -5.65 -15.01 13.25
N GLY A 131 -5.63 -13.98 14.07
CA GLY A 131 -4.58 -13.79 15.06
C GLY A 131 -3.29 -13.16 14.56
N TYR A 132 -3.30 -12.61 13.35
CA TYR A 132 -2.14 -11.96 12.77
C TYR A 132 -2.47 -10.57 12.29
N ASP A 133 -1.56 -9.64 12.55
CA ASP A 133 -1.66 -8.26 12.07
C ASP A 133 -0.81 -8.10 10.81
N TRP A 134 -1.46 -7.96 9.67
CA TRP A 134 -0.76 -7.78 8.41
C TRP A 134 -0.49 -6.31 8.17
N LYS A 135 0.73 -6.02 7.76
CA LYS A 135 1.17 -4.66 7.46
C LYS A 135 1.83 -4.59 6.10
N ILE A 136 1.81 -3.42 5.51
CA ILE A 136 2.57 -3.17 4.30
C ILE A 136 4.04 -3.07 4.70
N GLU A 137 4.90 -3.77 3.98
CA GLU A 137 6.34 -3.83 4.28
C GLU A 137 6.94 -2.43 4.38
N ASN A 138 7.74 -2.20 5.40
CA ASN A 138 8.42 -0.93 5.70
C ASN A 138 7.50 0.21 6.12
N CYS A 139 6.25 -0.08 6.45
CA CYS A 139 5.29 0.89 6.96
C CYS A 139 4.87 0.51 8.36
N ASP A 140 5.38 1.19 9.36
CA ASP A 140 5.12 0.83 10.75
C ASP A 140 3.67 1.02 11.17
N GLU A 141 3.02 2.03 10.64
CA GLU A 141 1.68 2.42 11.08
C GLU A 141 0.56 2.01 10.13
N ASN A 142 0.90 1.52 8.95
CA ASN A 142 -0.10 1.23 7.94
C ASN A 142 -0.52 -0.23 7.95
N SER A 143 -1.58 -0.53 8.69
CA SER A 143 -2.19 -1.87 8.71
C SER A 143 -3.12 -2.04 7.52
N ILE A 144 -3.36 -3.28 7.17
CA ILE A 144 -4.32 -3.61 6.13
C ILE A 144 -5.73 -3.43 6.70
N ASN A 145 -6.49 -2.55 6.09
CA ASN A 145 -7.84 -2.22 6.53
C ASN A 145 -8.91 -3.09 5.89
N GLU A 146 -8.66 -3.59 4.70
CA GLU A 146 -9.64 -4.39 3.99
C GLU A 146 -9.08 -5.74 3.61
N PHE A 147 -9.59 -6.77 4.25
CA PHE A 147 -9.33 -8.15 3.86
C PHE A 147 -10.54 -8.69 3.14
N ASN A 148 -10.31 -9.16 1.92
CA ASN A 148 -11.36 -9.82 1.16
C ASN A 148 -10.86 -11.18 0.70
N GLU A 149 -11.75 -11.96 0.10
CA GLU A 149 -11.40 -13.31 -0.35
C GLU A 149 -10.31 -13.30 -1.42
N ALA A 150 -10.27 -12.28 -2.25
CA ALA A 150 -9.23 -12.15 -3.27
C ALA A 150 -7.85 -11.98 -2.64
N LEU A 151 -7.72 -11.11 -1.64
CA LEU A 151 -6.44 -10.92 -0.94
C LEU A 151 -6.01 -12.19 -0.21
N LYS A 152 -6.94 -12.84 0.46
CA LYS A 152 -6.67 -14.09 1.15
C LYS A 152 -6.15 -15.15 0.18
N SER A 153 -6.78 -15.27 -0.99
CA SER A 153 -6.35 -16.22 -2.02
C SER A 153 -4.96 -15.89 -2.55
N GLU A 154 -4.66 -14.60 -2.76
CA GLU A 154 -3.34 -14.20 -3.23
C GLU A 154 -2.26 -14.54 -2.23
N ILE A 155 -2.50 -14.28 -0.94
CA ILE A 155 -1.56 -14.61 0.13
C ILE A 155 -1.30 -16.11 0.14
N GLN A 156 -2.35 -16.92 0.08
CA GLN A 156 -2.23 -18.38 0.08
C GLN A 156 -1.42 -18.88 -1.12
N GLN A 157 -1.66 -18.32 -2.29
CA GLN A 157 -0.96 -18.72 -3.51
C GLN A 157 0.53 -18.39 -3.46
N VAL A 158 0.88 -17.19 -3.00
CA VAL A 158 2.28 -16.77 -2.93
C VAL A 158 3.05 -17.61 -1.92
N ILE A 159 2.48 -17.84 -0.75
CA ILE A 159 3.12 -18.64 0.30
C ILE A 159 3.29 -20.09 -0.17
N SER A 160 2.28 -20.64 -0.82
CA SER A 160 2.29 -22.05 -1.26
C SER A 160 3.38 -22.34 -2.30
N LYS A 161 3.81 -21.34 -3.05
CA LYS A 161 4.85 -21.51 -4.05
C LYS A 161 6.21 -21.81 -3.44
N ASP A 162 6.57 -21.11 -2.35
CA ASP A 162 7.84 -21.31 -1.68
C ASP A 162 7.76 -20.71 -0.27
N ILE A 163 7.43 -21.57 0.69
CA ILE A 163 7.28 -21.16 2.09
C ILE A 163 8.58 -20.61 2.65
N GLU A 164 9.70 -21.25 2.36
CA GLU A 164 11.00 -20.85 2.90
C GLU A 164 11.43 -19.46 2.41
N ALA A 165 11.10 -19.13 1.17
CA ALA A 165 11.42 -17.82 0.62
C ALA A 165 10.64 -16.69 1.28
N CYS A 166 9.51 -17.02 1.91
CA CYS A 166 8.67 -16.03 2.59
C CYS A 166 9.07 -15.77 4.03
N ILE A 167 9.94 -16.59 4.61
CA ILE A 167 10.36 -16.46 6.00
C ILE A 167 11.60 -15.59 6.11
N GLU A 168 11.57 -14.63 7.02
CA GLU A 168 12.73 -13.79 7.30
C GLU A 168 12.92 -13.66 8.80
N GLU A 169 14.17 -13.82 9.24
CA GLU A 169 14.53 -13.62 10.64
C GLU A 169 14.63 -12.14 10.96
N ILE A 170 13.97 -11.73 12.03
CA ILE A 170 14.01 -10.33 12.49
C ILE A 170 15.27 -10.13 13.31
N LYS A 171 16.08 -9.19 12.89
CA LYS A 171 17.33 -8.85 13.57
C LYS A 171 17.20 -7.62 14.45
#